data_d8d850903c430a5a3136110c87d85486
#
_entry.id   d8d850903c430a5a3136110c87d85486
#
_cell.length_a   1.000
_cell.length_b   1.000
_cell.length_c   1.000
_cell.angle_alpha   90.00
_cell.angle_beta   90.00
_cell.angle_gamma   90.00
#
_symmetry.space_group_name_H-M   'P 1'
#
loop_
_entity.id
_entity.type
_entity.pdbx_description
1 polymer ?
#
loop_
_entity_poly.entity_id
_entity_poly.type
_entity_poly.pdbx_seq_one_letter_code
_entity_poly.pdbx_strand_id
1 'polypeptide(L)'
;LITLWNVYSFYATYASVDGFDPIKNPIDQNNLSILDKWIIAKTHLLIKYADQSLDTYRVDRFMKSFEVYLDELSNWYIRRNRRRFWKSEDDEDKKSAYATLFHVLENVIKIIAPVLPFVSEVIYQNLIRNSDKNSSESVHLCDYPIAIEEHINKNLIKNVDALKKTIELGRSARSISDFRIRQPLSKALFAVEDDKISKFIVENQDIILDELNVKSIERIS
;
A
#
# COMPACT_ATOMS: atom_id res chain seq x y z
N LEU A 1 3.98 -9.02 13.19
CA LEU A 1 5.36 -9.36 12.80
C LEU A 1 5.41 -10.17 11.52
N ILE A 2 4.72 -11.30 11.43
CA ILE A 2 4.73 -12.18 10.26
C ILE A 2 4.35 -11.42 8.98
N THR A 3 3.33 -10.58 9.02
CA THR A 3 2.90 -9.79 7.86
C THR A 3 3.99 -8.83 7.38
N LEU A 4 4.64 -8.12 8.29
CA LEU A 4 5.76 -7.22 7.96
C LEU A 4 6.91 -7.99 7.29
N TRP A 5 7.29 -9.13 7.87
CA TRP A 5 8.32 -9.99 7.33
C TRP A 5 7.96 -10.51 5.93
N ASN A 6 6.71 -10.90 5.71
CA ASN A 6 6.24 -11.38 4.40
C ASN A 6 6.28 -10.28 3.33
N VAL A 7 5.91 -9.04 3.70
CA VAL A 7 5.99 -7.87 2.81
C VAL A 7 7.45 -7.59 2.43
N TYR A 8 8.34 -7.56 3.42
CA TYR A 8 9.77 -7.42 3.20
C TYR A 8 10.34 -8.55 2.31
N SER A 9 10.05 -9.81 2.64
CA SER A 9 10.53 -10.98 1.88
C SER A 9 10.02 -10.96 0.44
N PHE A 10 8.78 -10.54 0.23
CA PHE A 10 8.23 -10.35 -1.12
C PHE A 10 9.08 -9.33 -1.90
N TYR A 11 9.30 -8.15 -1.33
CA TYR A 11 10.13 -7.13 -1.98
C TYR A 11 11.54 -7.66 -2.27
N ALA A 12 12.23 -8.16 -1.24
CA ALA A 12 13.63 -8.60 -1.36
C ALA A 12 13.81 -9.70 -2.42
N THR A 13 12.88 -10.66 -2.47
CA THR A 13 12.94 -11.76 -3.43
C THR A 13 12.81 -11.24 -4.86
N TYR A 14 11.77 -10.46 -5.15
CA TYR A 14 11.51 -10.01 -6.52
C TYR A 14 12.48 -8.93 -6.98
N ALA A 15 12.81 -7.97 -6.12
CA ALA A 15 13.81 -6.94 -6.43
C ALA A 15 15.19 -7.55 -6.72
N SER A 16 15.59 -8.61 -5.98
CA SER A 16 16.84 -9.32 -6.22
C SER A 16 16.84 -10.07 -7.56
N VAL A 17 15.74 -10.76 -7.89
CA VAL A 17 15.60 -11.49 -9.16
C VAL A 17 15.67 -10.54 -10.37
N ASP A 18 15.01 -9.38 -10.26
CA ASP A 18 14.97 -8.39 -11.34
C ASP A 18 16.19 -7.44 -11.33
N GLY A 19 17.09 -7.55 -10.35
CA GLY A 19 18.26 -6.67 -10.23
C GLY A 19 17.89 -5.20 -9.97
N PHE A 20 16.77 -4.95 -9.30
CA PHE A 20 16.30 -3.59 -9.02
C PHE A 20 17.22 -2.89 -8.01
N ASP A 21 17.73 -1.72 -8.39
CA ASP A 21 18.56 -0.85 -7.56
C ASP A 21 17.74 0.40 -7.15
N PRO A 22 17.32 0.51 -5.88
CA PRO A 22 16.49 1.62 -5.43
C PRO A 22 17.19 2.98 -5.46
N ILE A 23 18.53 2.99 -5.41
CA ILE A 23 19.31 4.24 -5.46
C ILE A 23 19.33 4.82 -6.88
N LYS A 24 19.41 3.94 -7.88
CA LYS A 24 19.39 4.35 -9.29
C LYS A 24 17.99 4.63 -9.81
N ASN A 25 16.98 4.08 -9.16
CA ASN A 25 15.59 4.19 -9.58
C ASN A 25 14.74 4.80 -8.43
N PRO A 26 14.91 6.09 -8.13
CA PRO A 26 14.08 6.77 -7.12
C PRO A 26 12.63 6.88 -7.60
N ILE A 27 11.72 7.22 -6.68
CA ILE A 27 10.32 7.45 -7.02
C ILE A 27 10.21 8.61 -8.03
N ASP A 28 9.59 8.32 -9.18
CA ASP A 28 9.11 9.33 -10.12
C ASP A 28 7.62 9.58 -9.91
N GLN A 29 7.28 10.78 -9.43
CA GLN A 29 5.90 11.19 -9.14
C GLN A 29 4.97 11.12 -10.37
N ASN A 30 5.51 11.24 -11.59
CA ASN A 30 4.73 11.23 -12.82
C ASN A 30 4.28 9.81 -13.21
N ASN A 31 5.03 8.80 -12.80
CA ASN A 31 4.79 7.40 -13.16
C ASN A 31 4.04 6.61 -12.08
N LEU A 32 3.61 7.26 -10.99
CA LEU A 32 2.88 6.60 -9.92
C LEU A 32 1.45 6.25 -10.31
N SER A 33 1.08 4.98 -10.14
CA SER A 33 -0.32 4.55 -10.22
C SER A 33 -1.16 5.16 -9.09
N ILE A 34 -2.48 5.07 -9.20
CA ILE A 34 -3.38 5.54 -8.15
C ILE A 34 -3.17 4.82 -6.81
N LEU A 35 -2.82 3.54 -6.85
CA LEU A 35 -2.53 2.75 -5.64
C LEU A 35 -1.16 3.08 -5.05
N ASP A 36 -0.17 3.44 -5.86
CA ASP A 36 1.13 3.92 -5.39
C ASP A 36 0.96 5.24 -4.62
N LYS A 37 0.25 6.19 -5.21
CA LYS A 37 -0.08 7.47 -4.57
C LYS A 37 -0.86 7.28 -3.27
N TRP A 38 -1.79 6.33 -3.26
CA TRP A 38 -2.58 6.02 -2.07
C TRP A 38 -1.73 5.43 -0.94
N ILE A 39 -0.87 4.43 -1.23
CA ILE A 39 -0.07 3.81 -0.17
C ILE A 39 1.00 4.76 0.38
N ILE A 40 1.58 5.62 -0.46
CA ILE A 40 2.48 6.70 -0.03
C ILE A 40 1.73 7.66 0.91
N ALA A 41 0.51 8.09 0.54
CA ALA A 41 -0.29 8.98 1.38
C ALA A 41 -0.66 8.33 2.72
N LYS A 42 -0.97 7.03 2.73
CA LYS A 42 -1.22 6.25 3.95
C LYS A 42 0.04 6.12 4.80
N THR A 43 1.22 5.97 4.19
CA THR A 43 2.50 5.90 4.89
C THR A 43 2.80 7.23 5.61
N HIS A 44 2.66 8.36 4.93
CA HIS A 44 2.87 9.66 5.56
C HIS A 44 1.83 9.97 6.65
N LEU A 45 0.58 9.53 6.47
CA LEU A 45 -0.43 9.62 7.51
C LEU A 45 -0.06 8.75 8.74
N LEU A 46 0.48 7.55 8.52
CA LEU A 46 0.95 6.69 9.59
C LEU A 46 2.15 7.28 10.34
N ILE A 47 3.12 7.88 9.62
CA ILE A 47 4.27 8.58 10.22
C ILE A 47 3.76 9.68 11.16
N LYS A 48 2.86 10.54 10.67
CA LYS A 48 2.26 11.61 11.48
C LYS A 48 1.56 11.08 12.74
N TYR A 49 0.82 10.00 12.61
CA TYR A 49 0.11 9.38 13.72
C TYR A 49 1.05 8.70 14.72
N ALA A 50 2.13 8.07 14.21
CA ALA A 50 3.17 7.46 15.03
C ALA A 50 3.87 8.52 15.92
N ASP A 51 4.29 9.63 15.31
CA ASP A 51 4.92 10.76 15.99
C ASP A 51 4.02 11.26 17.14
N GLN A 52 2.77 11.62 16.84
CA GLN A 52 1.79 12.09 17.85
C GLN A 52 1.51 11.07 18.97
N SER A 53 1.50 9.78 18.61
CA SER A 53 1.22 8.72 19.59
C SER A 53 2.42 8.47 20.50
N LEU A 54 3.63 8.50 19.97
CA LEU A 54 4.87 8.32 20.75
C LEU A 54 5.14 9.51 21.66
N ASP A 55 4.91 10.74 21.22
CA ASP A 55 5.00 11.96 22.02
C ASP A 55 4.08 11.93 23.25
N THR A 56 2.95 11.27 23.13
CA THR A 56 1.98 11.10 24.21
C THR A 56 2.10 9.76 24.95
N TYR A 57 3.16 8.99 24.70
CA TYR A 57 3.39 7.65 25.27
C TYR A 57 2.28 6.64 24.99
N ARG A 58 1.52 6.83 23.89
CA ARG A 58 0.40 5.95 23.50
C ARG A 58 0.82 4.95 22.43
N VAL A 59 1.85 4.15 22.76
CA VAL A 59 2.35 3.07 21.90
C VAL A 59 1.22 2.10 21.49
N ASP A 60 0.26 1.85 22.39
CA ASP A 60 -0.90 1.02 22.13
C ASP A 60 -1.74 1.50 20.93
N ARG A 61 -1.93 2.83 20.80
CA ARG A 61 -2.67 3.43 19.69
C ARG A 61 -1.89 3.34 18.38
N PHE A 62 -0.59 3.65 18.44
CA PHE A 62 0.26 3.51 17.28
C PHE A 62 0.24 2.08 16.74
N MET A 63 0.42 1.08 17.60
CA MET A 63 0.46 -0.33 17.18
C MET A 63 -0.84 -0.80 16.54
N LYS A 64 -2.01 -0.38 17.03
CA LYS A 64 -3.30 -0.68 16.39
C LYS A 64 -3.38 -0.09 14.98
N SER A 65 -2.95 1.16 14.80
CA SER A 65 -2.94 1.79 13.46
C SER A 65 -1.93 1.13 12.54
N PHE A 66 -0.80 0.71 13.06
CA PHE A 66 0.21 -0.02 12.33
C PHE A 66 -0.28 -1.39 11.84
N GLU A 67 -1.03 -2.14 12.66
CA GLU A 67 -1.66 -3.40 12.25
C GLU A 67 -2.63 -3.22 11.09
N VAL A 68 -3.50 -2.21 11.17
CA VAL A 68 -4.43 -1.87 10.08
C VAL A 68 -3.67 -1.49 8.81
N TYR A 69 -2.65 -0.66 8.94
CA TYR A 69 -1.81 -0.27 7.81
C TYR A 69 -1.09 -1.47 7.17
N LEU A 70 -0.54 -2.40 7.96
CA LEU A 70 0.11 -3.60 7.44
C LEU A 70 -0.87 -4.53 6.70
N ASP A 71 -2.10 -4.63 7.18
CA ASP A 71 -3.14 -5.38 6.47
C ASP A 71 -3.44 -4.75 5.11
N GLU A 72 -3.59 -3.42 5.05
CA GLU A 72 -3.81 -2.69 3.82
C GLU A 72 -2.62 -2.79 2.85
N LEU A 73 -1.40 -2.70 3.36
CA LEU A 73 -0.18 -2.85 2.57
C LEU A 73 -0.08 -4.26 1.95
N SER A 74 -0.33 -5.29 2.74
CA SER A 74 -0.20 -6.69 2.31
C SER A 74 -1.40 -7.14 1.48
N ASN A 75 -2.61 -7.05 2.06
CA ASN A 75 -3.83 -7.65 1.50
C ASN A 75 -4.53 -6.78 0.46
N TRP A 76 -4.13 -5.50 0.36
CA TRP A 76 -4.67 -4.61 -0.65
C TRP A 76 -3.60 -4.16 -1.64
N TYR A 77 -2.60 -3.39 -1.22
CA TYR A 77 -1.59 -2.85 -2.13
C TYR A 77 -0.78 -3.94 -2.85
N ILE A 78 -0.08 -4.82 -2.11
CA ILE A 78 0.78 -5.85 -2.72
C ILE A 78 -0.06 -6.85 -3.52
N ARG A 79 -1.15 -7.35 -2.95
CA ARG A 79 -1.99 -8.34 -3.64
C ARG A 79 -2.50 -7.83 -4.98
N ARG A 80 -2.92 -6.56 -5.06
CA ARG A 80 -3.40 -5.93 -6.28
C ARG A 80 -2.30 -5.68 -7.30
N ASN A 81 -1.13 -5.30 -6.82
CA ASN A 81 0.00 -4.94 -7.68
C ASN A 81 0.90 -6.14 -8.03
N ARG A 82 0.57 -7.38 -7.59
CA ARG A 82 1.41 -8.55 -7.86
C ARG A 82 1.82 -8.71 -9.32
N ARG A 83 0.90 -8.46 -10.26
CA ARG A 83 1.17 -8.58 -11.70
C ARG A 83 2.25 -7.62 -12.17
N ARG A 84 2.35 -6.44 -11.58
CA ARG A 84 3.37 -5.44 -11.90
C ARG A 84 4.78 -5.93 -11.56
N PHE A 85 4.92 -6.74 -10.50
CA PHE A 85 6.20 -7.34 -10.11
C PHE A 85 6.57 -8.56 -10.97
N TRP A 86 5.61 -9.28 -11.55
CA TRP A 86 5.88 -10.54 -12.26
C TRP A 86 5.88 -10.43 -13.78
N LYS A 87 4.97 -9.64 -14.34
CA LYS A 87 4.64 -9.68 -15.78
C LYS A 87 4.94 -8.39 -16.50
N SER A 88 5.69 -7.51 -15.94
CA SER A 88 5.84 -6.23 -16.58
C SER A 88 6.55 -6.36 -17.93
N GLU A 89 5.80 -6.16 -18.99
CA GLU A 89 6.30 -5.78 -20.30
C GLU A 89 6.67 -4.28 -20.30
N ASP A 90 6.18 -3.51 -19.30
CA ASP A 90 6.47 -2.12 -19.06
C ASP A 90 7.46 -1.98 -17.89
N ASP A 91 8.72 -1.77 -18.23
CA ASP A 91 9.81 -1.60 -17.26
C ASP A 91 9.59 -0.39 -16.33
N GLU A 92 8.97 0.69 -16.81
CA GLU A 92 8.75 1.89 -16.00
C GLU A 92 7.67 1.69 -14.94
N ASP A 93 6.55 1.00 -15.26
CA ASP A 93 5.53 0.65 -14.28
C ASP A 93 6.05 -0.32 -13.21
N LYS A 94 6.89 -1.27 -13.63
CA LYS A 94 7.56 -2.20 -12.72
C LYS A 94 8.53 -1.48 -11.79
N LYS A 95 9.38 -0.59 -12.32
CA LYS A 95 10.30 0.23 -11.52
C LYS A 95 9.55 1.11 -10.53
N SER A 96 8.44 1.73 -10.96
CA SER A 96 7.58 2.54 -10.10
C SER A 96 7.01 1.73 -8.92
N ALA A 97 6.56 0.48 -9.18
CA ALA A 97 6.07 -0.39 -8.12
C ALA A 97 7.15 -0.76 -7.11
N TYR A 98 8.37 -1.09 -7.57
CA TYR A 98 9.51 -1.38 -6.69
C TYR A 98 9.95 -0.15 -5.90
N ALA A 99 10.11 1.01 -6.55
CA ALA A 99 10.50 2.25 -5.90
C ALA A 99 9.50 2.65 -4.80
N THR A 100 8.20 2.51 -5.10
CA THR A 100 7.14 2.76 -4.12
C THR A 100 7.23 1.81 -2.93
N LEU A 101 7.37 0.52 -3.17
CA LEU A 101 7.41 -0.46 -2.08
C LEU A 101 8.69 -0.34 -1.24
N PHE A 102 9.84 0.00 -1.87
CA PHE A 102 11.07 0.32 -1.15
C PHE A 102 10.87 1.52 -0.22
N HIS A 103 10.36 2.64 -0.74
CA HIS A 103 10.08 3.85 0.03
C HIS A 103 9.14 3.58 1.22
N VAL A 104 8.09 2.81 0.98
CA VAL A 104 7.13 2.40 2.02
C VAL A 104 7.83 1.59 3.11
N LEU A 105 8.60 0.56 2.72
CA LEU A 105 9.32 -0.29 3.67
C LEU A 105 10.38 0.49 4.46
N GLU A 106 11.15 1.36 3.79
CA GLU A 106 12.14 2.21 4.45
C GLU A 106 11.52 3.06 5.56
N ASN A 107 10.40 3.73 5.29
CA ASN A 107 9.71 4.53 6.30
C ASN A 107 9.11 3.66 7.41
N VAL A 108 8.46 2.56 7.04
CA VAL A 108 7.82 1.63 7.98
C VAL A 108 8.83 1.07 8.99
N ILE A 109 10.00 0.62 8.56
CA ILE A 109 11.01 0.06 9.47
C ILE A 109 11.60 1.13 10.42
N LYS A 110 11.76 2.37 9.94
CA LYS A 110 12.23 3.48 10.77
C LYS A 110 11.21 3.86 11.85
N ILE A 111 9.92 4.00 11.50
CA ILE A 111 8.90 4.38 12.49
C ILE A 111 8.62 3.30 13.52
N ILE A 112 8.79 2.02 13.17
CA ILE A 112 8.54 0.90 14.10
C ILE A 112 9.78 0.52 14.93
N ALA A 113 10.96 1.01 14.59
CA ALA A 113 12.20 0.68 15.26
C ALA A 113 12.18 0.89 16.78
N PRO A 114 11.57 1.96 17.34
CA PRO A 114 11.47 2.11 18.79
C PRO A 114 10.66 1.01 19.50
N VAL A 115 9.75 0.34 18.79
CA VAL A 115 8.85 -0.69 19.33
C VAL A 115 9.33 -2.11 19.00
N LEU A 116 9.87 -2.31 17.81
CA LEU A 116 10.34 -3.60 17.30
C LEU A 116 11.80 -3.52 16.84
N PRO A 117 12.77 -3.25 17.77
CA PRO A 117 14.13 -2.89 17.40
C PRO A 117 14.85 -3.96 16.60
N PHE A 118 14.71 -5.24 16.97
CA PHE A 118 15.48 -6.32 16.33
C PHE A 118 15.04 -6.61 14.90
N VAL A 119 13.72 -6.67 14.64
CA VAL A 119 13.20 -6.94 13.28
C VAL A 119 13.46 -5.75 12.36
N SER A 120 13.32 -4.52 12.87
CA SER A 120 13.63 -3.32 12.12
C SER A 120 15.10 -3.27 11.71
N GLU A 121 16.00 -3.60 12.62
CA GLU A 121 17.44 -3.65 12.34
C GLU A 121 17.76 -4.71 11.27
N VAL A 122 17.24 -5.92 11.40
CA VAL A 122 17.49 -6.98 10.41
C VAL A 122 16.99 -6.56 9.00
N ILE A 123 15.79 -5.98 8.91
CA ILE A 123 15.27 -5.51 7.64
C ILE A 123 16.09 -4.33 7.11
N TYR A 124 16.48 -3.40 7.97
CA TYR A 124 17.28 -2.24 7.60
C TYR A 124 18.63 -2.65 7.01
N GLN A 125 19.35 -3.55 7.65
CA GLN A 125 20.66 -4.03 7.18
C GLN A 125 20.54 -4.66 5.78
N ASN A 126 19.50 -5.45 5.56
CA ASN A 126 19.32 -6.15 4.29
C ASN A 126 18.74 -5.25 3.19
N LEU A 127 17.82 -4.34 3.54
CA LEU A 127 17.10 -3.52 2.58
C LEU A 127 17.86 -2.25 2.21
N ILE A 128 18.32 -1.49 3.21
CA ILE A 128 18.90 -0.16 3.05
C ILE A 128 20.42 -0.24 2.97
N ARG A 129 21.06 -0.81 4.01
CA ARG A 129 22.52 -0.84 4.15
C ARG A 129 23.20 -1.65 3.04
N ASN A 130 22.55 -2.70 2.53
CA ASN A 130 23.06 -3.44 1.38
C ASN A 130 22.98 -2.64 0.08
N SER A 131 21.96 -1.80 -0.08
CA SER A 131 21.77 -0.98 -1.29
C SER A 131 22.61 0.30 -1.24
N ASP A 132 22.75 0.92 -0.06
CA ASP A 132 23.54 2.15 0.14
C ASP A 132 24.51 2.00 1.31
N LYS A 133 25.80 1.85 1.02
CA LYS A 133 26.86 1.74 2.04
C LYS A 133 27.14 3.07 2.78
N ASN A 134 26.65 4.20 2.28
CA ASN A 134 26.76 5.50 2.92
C ASN A 134 25.62 5.79 3.91
N SER A 135 24.56 4.95 3.92
CA SER A 135 23.49 5.06 4.90
C SER A 135 24.00 4.80 6.32
N SER A 136 23.25 5.22 7.35
CA SER A 136 23.58 5.00 8.76
C SER A 136 23.89 3.52 9.04
N GLU A 137 24.80 3.22 9.97
CA GLU A 137 25.23 1.85 10.29
C GLU A 137 24.10 1.01 10.91
N SER A 138 23.09 1.66 11.50
CA SER A 138 21.95 1.02 12.14
C SER A 138 20.68 1.85 11.91
N VAL A 139 19.51 1.22 11.87
CA VAL A 139 18.22 1.92 11.84
C VAL A 139 18.05 2.84 13.04
N HIS A 140 18.67 2.51 14.18
CA HIS A 140 18.61 3.28 15.43
C HIS A 140 19.50 4.55 15.41
N LEU A 141 20.32 4.71 14.38
CA LEU A 141 21.13 5.91 14.13
C LEU A 141 20.53 6.78 13.03
N CYS A 142 19.44 6.36 12.45
CA CYS A 142 18.70 7.17 11.46
C CYS A 142 17.86 8.22 12.16
N ASP A 143 17.66 9.35 11.46
CA ASP A 143 16.61 10.29 11.85
C ASP A 143 15.23 9.64 11.79
N TYR A 144 14.38 9.97 12.76
CA TYR A 144 13.00 9.51 12.74
C TYR A 144 12.24 10.16 11.58
N PRO A 145 11.45 9.41 10.79
CA PRO A 145 10.79 9.94 9.62
C PRO A 145 9.82 11.08 9.97
N ILE A 146 9.84 12.13 9.16
CA ILE A 146 8.92 13.26 9.29
C ILE A 146 7.85 13.14 8.21
N ALA A 147 6.59 13.32 8.61
CA ALA A 147 5.48 13.31 7.67
C ALA A 147 5.55 14.52 6.72
N ILE A 148 5.51 14.27 5.41
CA ILE A 148 5.41 15.32 4.40
C ILE A 148 3.93 15.57 4.14
N GLU A 149 3.42 16.73 4.57
CA GLU A 149 1.98 17.05 4.51
C GLU A 149 1.44 17.04 3.07
N GLU A 150 2.23 17.45 2.09
CA GLU A 150 1.87 17.45 0.67
C GLU A 150 1.62 16.04 0.13
N HIS A 151 2.24 15.02 0.74
CA HIS A 151 2.00 13.63 0.40
C HIS A 151 0.73 13.06 1.03
N ILE A 152 0.17 13.71 2.09
CA ILE A 152 -1.04 13.26 2.77
C ILE A 152 -2.28 13.69 1.99
N ASN A 153 -2.64 12.94 0.96
CA ASN A 153 -3.86 13.21 0.18
C ASN A 153 -5.09 12.56 0.84
N LYS A 154 -5.73 13.30 1.75
CA LYS A 154 -6.92 12.81 2.47
C LYS A 154 -8.10 12.48 1.55
N ASN A 155 -8.27 13.23 0.45
CA ASN A 155 -9.32 12.96 -0.52
C ASN A 155 -9.08 11.64 -1.25
N LEU A 156 -7.84 11.38 -1.67
CA LEU A 156 -7.47 10.11 -2.28
C LEU A 156 -7.69 8.95 -1.32
N ILE A 157 -7.27 9.08 -0.06
CA ILE A 157 -7.50 8.05 0.97
C ILE A 157 -9.00 7.77 1.11
N LYS A 158 -9.83 8.81 1.29
CA LYS A 158 -11.30 8.67 1.38
C LYS A 158 -11.89 7.97 0.16
N ASN A 159 -11.45 8.33 -1.03
CA ASN A 159 -11.95 7.78 -2.29
C ASN A 159 -11.59 6.30 -2.45
N VAL A 160 -10.34 5.91 -2.13
CA VAL A 160 -9.91 4.51 -2.16
C VAL A 160 -10.60 3.69 -1.07
N ASP A 161 -10.82 4.25 0.12
CA ASP A 161 -11.57 3.57 1.18
C ASP A 161 -13.04 3.31 0.76
N ALA A 162 -13.67 4.25 0.05
CA ALA A 162 -15.01 4.07 -0.51
C ALA A 162 -15.01 2.98 -1.61
N LEU A 163 -14.01 2.96 -2.48
CA LEU A 163 -13.84 1.93 -3.49
C LEU A 163 -13.66 0.54 -2.85
N LYS A 164 -12.81 0.43 -1.82
CA LYS A 164 -12.64 -0.79 -1.02
C LYS A 164 -13.96 -1.25 -0.43
N LYS A 165 -14.72 -0.32 0.17
CA LYS A 165 -16.03 -0.61 0.77
C LYS A 165 -17.04 -1.11 -0.27
N THR A 166 -17.06 -0.53 -1.46
CA THR A 166 -17.89 -0.99 -2.57
C THR A 166 -17.56 -2.44 -2.96
N ILE A 167 -16.27 -2.80 -3.01
CA ILE A 167 -15.83 -4.17 -3.28
C ILE A 167 -16.24 -5.13 -2.16
N GLU A 168 -16.07 -4.75 -0.90
CA GLU A 168 -16.50 -5.57 0.25
C GLU A 168 -18.00 -5.85 0.20
N LEU A 169 -18.82 -4.83 -0.05
CA LEU A 169 -20.28 -4.99 -0.18
C LEU A 169 -20.63 -5.88 -1.37
N GLY A 170 -19.95 -5.71 -2.51
CA GLY A 170 -20.14 -6.56 -3.68
C GLY A 170 -19.80 -8.03 -3.40
N ARG A 171 -18.72 -8.31 -2.68
CA ARG A 171 -18.34 -9.66 -2.25
C ARG A 171 -19.38 -10.25 -1.27
N SER A 172 -19.86 -9.44 -0.33
CA SER A 172 -20.91 -9.83 0.61
C SER A 172 -22.20 -10.17 -0.13
N ALA A 173 -22.63 -9.32 -1.08
CA ALA A 173 -23.83 -9.59 -1.89
C ALA A 173 -23.70 -10.90 -2.68
N ARG A 174 -22.53 -11.17 -3.28
CA ARG A 174 -22.26 -12.45 -3.96
C ARG A 174 -22.37 -13.63 -3.01
N SER A 175 -21.80 -13.51 -1.80
CA SER A 175 -21.84 -14.56 -0.78
C SER A 175 -23.27 -14.86 -0.31
N ILE A 176 -24.09 -13.82 -0.06
CA ILE A 176 -25.48 -13.95 0.33
C ILE A 176 -26.32 -14.62 -0.77
N SER A 177 -26.01 -14.34 -2.04
CA SER A 177 -26.70 -14.90 -3.19
C SER A 177 -26.11 -16.22 -3.69
N ASP A 178 -25.18 -16.82 -2.95
CA ASP A 178 -24.48 -18.08 -3.28
C ASP A 178 -23.73 -18.05 -4.63
N PHE A 179 -23.34 -16.88 -5.11
CA PHE A 179 -22.51 -16.73 -6.30
C PHE A 179 -21.03 -16.76 -5.95
N ARG A 180 -20.33 -17.81 -6.37
CA ARG A 180 -18.88 -17.93 -6.16
C ARG A 180 -18.13 -16.81 -6.89
N ILE A 181 -17.07 -16.28 -6.28
CA ILE A 181 -16.28 -15.19 -6.89
C ILE A 181 -15.67 -15.58 -8.26
N ARG A 182 -15.42 -16.86 -8.49
CA ARG A 182 -14.89 -17.37 -9.76
C ARG A 182 -15.92 -17.38 -10.90
N GLN A 183 -17.20 -17.28 -10.58
CA GLN A 183 -18.28 -17.23 -11.57
C GLN A 183 -18.40 -15.80 -12.11
N PRO A 184 -18.17 -15.54 -13.40
CA PRO A 184 -18.32 -14.20 -13.94
C PRO A 184 -19.79 -13.77 -13.95
N LEU A 185 -20.06 -12.54 -13.57
CA LEU A 185 -21.37 -11.92 -13.67
C LEU A 185 -21.35 -10.81 -14.72
N SER A 186 -22.51 -10.51 -15.31
CA SER A 186 -22.62 -9.50 -16.36
C SER A 186 -22.43 -8.09 -15.83
N LYS A 187 -23.01 -7.77 -14.66
CA LYS A 187 -23.04 -6.40 -14.14
C LYS A 187 -23.10 -6.39 -12.61
N ALA A 188 -22.44 -5.41 -11.98
CA ALA A 188 -22.68 -5.03 -10.61
C ALA A 188 -23.30 -3.62 -10.56
N LEU A 189 -24.32 -3.46 -9.74
CA LEU A 189 -24.94 -2.16 -9.47
C LEU A 189 -24.45 -1.62 -8.14
N PHE A 190 -24.14 -0.33 -8.08
CA PHE A 190 -23.74 0.32 -6.84
C PHE A 190 -24.43 1.67 -6.64
N ALA A 191 -24.67 2.04 -5.39
CA ALA A 191 -25.20 3.33 -4.99
C ALA A 191 -24.20 4.04 -4.09
N VAL A 192 -23.89 5.30 -4.40
CA VAL A 192 -23.05 6.19 -3.61
C VAL A 192 -23.61 7.59 -3.72
N GLU A 193 -23.90 8.23 -2.59
CA GLU A 193 -24.50 9.56 -2.54
C GLU A 193 -23.54 10.67 -3.03
N ASP A 194 -22.24 10.56 -2.70
CA ASP A 194 -21.21 11.53 -3.07
C ASP A 194 -20.82 11.38 -4.54
N ASP A 195 -21.18 12.35 -5.37
CA ASP A 195 -20.90 12.34 -6.82
C ASP A 195 -19.39 12.29 -7.13
N LYS A 196 -18.53 12.89 -6.30
CA LYS A 196 -17.07 12.85 -6.50
C LYS A 196 -16.53 11.44 -6.26
N ILE A 197 -17.03 10.78 -5.22
CA ILE A 197 -16.68 9.38 -4.94
C ILE A 197 -17.20 8.47 -6.06
N SER A 198 -18.44 8.68 -6.50
CA SER A 198 -19.01 7.92 -7.61
C SER A 198 -18.19 8.05 -8.89
N LYS A 199 -17.78 9.28 -9.25
CA LYS A 199 -16.91 9.53 -10.39
C LYS A 199 -15.57 8.81 -10.25
N PHE A 200 -14.94 8.89 -9.07
CA PHE A 200 -13.67 8.19 -8.79
C PHE A 200 -13.81 6.67 -8.93
N ILE A 201 -14.92 6.08 -8.46
CA ILE A 201 -15.22 4.65 -8.60
C ILE A 201 -15.30 4.25 -10.06
N VAL A 202 -16.00 5.04 -10.87
CA VAL A 202 -16.15 4.79 -12.33
C VAL A 202 -14.80 4.93 -13.05
N GLU A 203 -14.01 5.94 -12.73
CA GLU A 203 -12.67 6.15 -13.31
C GLU A 203 -11.69 5.02 -12.95
N ASN A 204 -11.91 4.34 -11.83
CA ASN A 204 -11.08 3.22 -11.36
C ASN A 204 -11.83 1.88 -11.37
N GLN A 205 -12.81 1.74 -12.27
CA GLN A 205 -13.70 0.56 -12.34
C GLN A 205 -12.95 -0.76 -12.54
N ASP A 206 -11.80 -0.76 -13.22
CA ASP A 206 -11.02 -1.96 -13.49
C ASP A 206 -10.66 -2.71 -12.21
N ILE A 207 -10.44 -1.98 -11.11
CA ILE A 207 -10.18 -2.56 -9.79
C ILE A 207 -11.41 -3.35 -9.31
N ILE A 208 -12.62 -2.82 -9.51
CA ILE A 208 -13.88 -3.46 -9.10
C ILE A 208 -14.21 -4.64 -10.01
N LEU A 209 -14.03 -4.47 -11.33
CA LEU A 209 -14.28 -5.52 -12.31
C LEU A 209 -13.46 -6.77 -12.00
N ASP A 210 -12.17 -6.59 -11.70
CA ASP A 210 -11.26 -7.65 -11.30
C ASP A 210 -11.67 -8.31 -9.95
N GLU A 211 -11.94 -7.49 -8.93
CA GLU A 211 -12.19 -7.97 -7.57
C GLU A 211 -13.54 -8.66 -7.42
N LEU A 212 -14.53 -8.24 -8.18
CA LEU A 212 -15.87 -8.82 -8.18
C LEU A 212 -16.10 -9.80 -9.32
N ASN A 213 -15.16 -9.96 -10.25
CA ASN A 213 -15.31 -10.77 -11.45
C ASN A 213 -16.63 -10.46 -12.18
N VAL A 214 -16.81 -9.18 -12.51
CA VAL A 214 -17.98 -8.68 -13.27
C VAL A 214 -17.49 -8.01 -14.55
N LYS A 215 -18.36 -7.98 -15.57
CA LYS A 215 -18.02 -7.40 -16.89
C LYS A 215 -18.24 -5.88 -16.96
N SER A 216 -19.10 -5.36 -16.10
CA SER A 216 -19.38 -3.91 -16.03
C SER A 216 -19.90 -3.52 -14.65
N ILE A 217 -19.79 -2.23 -14.34
CA ILE A 217 -20.45 -1.62 -13.18
C ILE A 217 -21.38 -0.52 -13.65
N GLU A 218 -22.41 -0.23 -12.87
CA GLU A 218 -23.34 0.87 -13.13
C GLU A 218 -23.78 1.49 -11.81
N ARG A 219 -23.77 2.83 -11.77
CA ARG A 219 -24.34 3.58 -10.65
C ARG A 219 -25.85 3.60 -10.76
N ILE A 220 -26.52 3.33 -9.65
CA ILE A 220 -27.96 3.54 -9.49
C ILE A 220 -28.20 4.71 -8.54
N SER A 221 -29.33 5.36 -8.68
CA SER A 221 -29.78 6.50 -7.87
C SER A 221 -30.14 6.04 -6.46
#